data_3f9620598ee9a8f862579a4dea7c6264
#
_entry.id   3f9620598ee9a8f862579a4dea7c6264
#
_cell.length_a   1.000
_cell.length_b   1.000
_cell.length_c   1.000
_cell.angle_alpha   90.00
_cell.angle_beta   90.00
_cell.angle_gamma   90.00
#
_symmetry.space_group_name_H-M   'P 1'
#
loop_
_entity.id
_entity.type
_entity.pdbx_description
1 polymer ?
#
loop_
_entity_poly.entity_id
_entity_poly.type
_entity_poly.pdbx_seq_one_letter_code
_entity_poly.pdbx_strand_id
1 'polypeptide(L)'
;LGDVYKRQMVVGVVTMRDAGDKAPQTTLDKVMSRTIFTTKLSTSIATISQRMIAEDYEMIPVVRNNQTLLGVITRRDVMDRISKVQFSSLPTFSEQIGQKIQTENDHYQFTVEPSMLEKSGVLANGVMIEVLMKIVRKLMQNIGRNLIIEQLIINFLQAVQVDDVIRIEPQLVRRTRRSALVDFSLYLDLQLVAKATITIKIN
;
A
#
# COMPACT_ATOMS: atom_id res chain seq x y z
N LEU A 1 4.75 -24.11 18.30
CA LEU A 1 4.26 -23.36 19.46
C LEU A 1 2.97 -23.98 19.94
N GLY A 2 2.90 -24.41 21.18
CA GLY A 2 1.72 -24.98 21.82
C GLY A 2 1.47 -24.35 23.18
N ASP A 3 0.20 -24.08 23.47
CA ASP A 3 -0.23 -23.64 24.77
C ASP A 3 -0.52 -24.86 25.66
N VAL A 4 -0.07 -24.79 26.90
CA VAL A 4 -0.38 -25.81 27.92
C VAL A 4 -1.45 -25.27 28.83
N TYR A 5 -2.61 -25.92 28.88
CA TYR A 5 -3.72 -25.52 29.71
C TYR A 5 -4.28 -26.68 30.51
N LYS A 6 -4.82 -26.38 31.66
CA LYS A 6 -5.55 -27.32 32.49
C LYS A 6 -6.92 -26.72 32.82
N ARG A 7 -8.00 -27.46 32.57
CA ARG A 7 -9.40 -26.99 32.77
C ARG A 7 -9.65 -25.65 32.05
N GLN A 8 -9.14 -25.52 30.79
CA GLN A 8 -9.22 -24.28 29.98
C GLN A 8 -8.42 -23.08 30.53
N MET A 9 -7.61 -23.24 31.57
CA MET A 9 -6.75 -22.17 32.08
C MET A 9 -5.35 -22.31 31.52
N VAL A 10 -4.74 -21.18 31.16
CA VAL A 10 -3.35 -21.14 30.67
C VAL A 10 -2.41 -21.39 31.86
N VAL A 11 -1.57 -22.42 31.78
CA VAL A 11 -0.61 -22.81 32.84
C VAL A 11 0.85 -22.70 32.39
N GLY A 12 1.11 -22.57 31.10
CA GLY A 12 2.45 -22.45 30.53
C GLY A 12 2.42 -22.15 29.04
N VAL A 13 3.55 -21.75 28.48
CA VAL A 13 3.81 -21.58 27.05
C VAL A 13 5.07 -22.33 26.69
N VAL A 14 5.06 -23.03 25.55
CA VAL A 14 6.20 -23.76 25.02
C VAL A 14 6.54 -23.20 23.66
N THR A 15 7.80 -22.80 23.47
CA THR A 15 8.33 -22.36 22.18
C THR A 15 9.17 -23.46 21.54
N MET A 16 9.49 -23.32 20.25
CA MET A 16 10.43 -24.23 19.57
C MET A 16 11.81 -24.21 20.25
N ARG A 17 12.22 -23.08 20.80
CA ARG A 17 13.47 -22.91 21.53
C ARG A 17 13.48 -23.73 22.82
N ASP A 18 12.35 -23.76 23.54
CA ASP A 18 12.23 -24.54 24.79
C ASP A 18 12.28 -26.06 24.52
N ALA A 19 11.81 -26.49 23.37
CA ALA A 19 11.71 -27.91 22.96
C ALA A 19 12.95 -28.41 22.18
N GLY A 20 13.74 -27.52 21.57
CA GLY A 20 14.73 -27.86 20.54
C GLY A 20 15.82 -28.84 20.98
N ASP A 21 16.27 -28.78 22.23
CA ASP A 21 17.34 -29.62 22.77
C ASP A 21 16.84 -30.75 23.70
N LYS A 22 15.54 -31.00 23.73
CA LYS A 22 14.93 -31.97 24.64
C LYS A 22 14.65 -33.32 23.96
N ALA A 23 14.78 -34.39 24.74
CA ALA A 23 14.43 -35.72 24.24
C ALA A 23 12.94 -35.78 23.83
N PRO A 24 12.58 -36.51 22.75
CA PRO A 24 11.21 -36.56 22.23
C PRO A 24 10.17 -37.02 23.26
N GLN A 25 10.56 -37.74 24.28
CA GLN A 25 9.69 -38.23 25.34
C GLN A 25 9.51 -37.23 26.50
N THR A 26 10.17 -36.06 26.45
CA THR A 26 10.06 -35.04 27.50
C THR A 26 8.65 -34.45 27.48
N THR A 27 7.99 -34.43 28.64
CA THR A 27 6.64 -33.90 28.76
C THR A 27 6.62 -32.36 28.76
N LEU A 28 5.53 -31.74 28.28
CA LEU A 28 5.42 -30.28 28.14
C LEU A 28 5.55 -29.53 29.48
N ASP A 29 5.08 -30.11 30.56
CA ASP A 29 5.17 -29.53 31.91
C ASP A 29 6.61 -29.33 32.40
N LYS A 30 7.57 -30.07 31.84
CA LYS A 30 9.00 -29.96 32.14
C LYS A 30 9.74 -28.92 31.29
N VAL A 31 9.17 -28.52 30.16
CA VAL A 31 9.81 -27.59 29.20
C VAL A 31 9.09 -26.24 29.12
N MET A 32 7.83 -26.16 29.56
CA MET A 32 7.05 -24.93 29.49
C MET A 32 7.59 -23.82 30.38
N SER A 33 7.57 -22.60 29.88
CA SER A 33 7.69 -21.41 30.72
C SER A 33 6.40 -21.18 31.48
N ARG A 34 6.52 -21.01 32.79
CA ARG A 34 5.38 -20.74 33.70
C ARG A 34 5.15 -19.24 33.93
N THR A 35 6.15 -18.41 33.62
CA THR A 35 6.02 -16.97 33.64
C THR A 35 5.39 -16.53 32.33
N ILE A 36 4.05 -16.37 32.34
CA ILE A 36 3.28 -16.13 31.13
C ILE A 36 2.72 -14.71 31.18
N PHE A 37 3.02 -13.94 30.13
CA PHE A 37 2.27 -12.73 29.85
C PHE A 37 1.00 -13.10 29.09
N THR A 38 -0.15 -12.69 29.60
CA THR A 38 -1.47 -12.89 28.98
C THR A 38 -2.12 -11.55 28.70
N THR A 39 -3.04 -11.50 27.73
CA THR A 39 -3.77 -10.30 27.38
C THR A 39 -5.30 -10.54 27.38
N LYS A 40 -6.08 -9.46 27.35
CA LYS A 40 -7.55 -9.49 27.29
C LYS A 40 -8.04 -9.08 25.90
N LEU A 41 -9.27 -9.45 25.56
CA LEU A 41 -9.91 -9.04 24.30
C LEU A 41 -10.00 -7.51 24.13
N SER A 42 -10.06 -6.75 25.23
CA SER A 42 -10.13 -5.29 25.22
C SER A 42 -8.78 -4.59 25.05
N THR A 43 -7.65 -5.33 25.05
CA THR A 43 -6.32 -4.74 24.91
C THR A 43 -6.09 -4.29 23.48
N SER A 44 -5.56 -3.07 23.29
CA SER A 44 -5.31 -2.54 21.95
C SER A 44 -4.16 -3.28 21.24
N ILE A 45 -4.23 -3.38 19.91
CA ILE A 45 -3.18 -3.98 19.08
C ILE A 45 -1.85 -3.23 19.26
N ALA A 46 -1.89 -1.91 19.42
CA ALA A 46 -0.69 -1.10 19.67
C ALA A 46 0.02 -1.52 20.95
N THR A 47 -0.72 -1.72 22.05
CA THR A 47 -0.16 -2.19 23.31
C THR A 47 0.45 -3.59 23.20
N ILE A 48 -0.24 -4.49 22.47
CA ILE A 48 0.25 -5.85 22.23
C ILE A 48 1.52 -5.82 21.40
N SER A 49 1.56 -5.01 20.31
CA SER A 49 2.73 -4.85 19.46
C SER A 49 3.95 -4.37 20.25
N GLN A 50 3.79 -3.35 21.07
CA GLN A 50 4.87 -2.84 21.93
C GLN A 50 5.41 -3.91 22.86
N ARG A 51 4.54 -4.71 23.48
CA ARG A 51 4.95 -5.81 24.36
C ARG A 51 5.67 -6.92 23.62
N MET A 52 5.18 -7.32 22.43
CA MET A 52 5.83 -8.34 21.60
C MET A 52 7.24 -7.92 21.18
N ILE A 53 7.45 -6.62 20.91
CA ILE A 53 8.78 -6.10 20.55
C ILE A 53 9.69 -6.02 21.79
N ALA A 54 9.20 -5.46 22.88
CA ALA A 54 10.01 -5.22 24.08
C ALA A 54 10.48 -6.52 24.77
N GLU A 55 9.64 -7.56 24.80
CA GLU A 55 9.88 -8.81 25.50
C GLU A 55 10.16 -9.99 24.54
N ASP A 56 10.30 -9.73 23.24
CA ASP A 56 10.52 -10.73 22.17
C ASP A 56 9.49 -11.87 22.15
N TYR A 57 8.22 -11.56 22.43
CA TYR A 57 7.17 -12.57 22.35
C TYR A 57 6.76 -12.85 20.91
N GLU A 58 6.75 -14.14 20.55
CA GLU A 58 6.21 -14.61 19.27
C GLU A 58 4.68 -14.80 19.32
N MET A 59 4.14 -15.08 20.50
CA MET A 59 2.74 -15.36 20.73
C MET A 59 2.34 -14.94 22.14
N ILE A 60 1.13 -14.42 22.30
CA ILE A 60 0.54 -14.05 23.60
C ILE A 60 -0.85 -14.69 23.71
N PRO A 61 -1.11 -15.49 24.77
CA PRO A 61 -2.44 -16.02 25.05
C PRO A 61 -3.44 -14.90 25.39
N VAL A 62 -4.63 -15.00 24.82
CA VAL A 62 -5.76 -14.11 25.10
C VAL A 62 -6.70 -14.81 26.09
N VAL A 63 -6.93 -14.20 27.22
CA VAL A 63 -7.69 -14.81 28.31
C VAL A 63 -8.86 -13.95 28.77
N ARG A 64 -9.84 -14.59 29.42
CA ARG A 64 -10.87 -13.92 30.24
C ARG A 64 -10.34 -13.55 31.63
N ASN A 65 -11.12 -12.79 32.39
CA ASN A 65 -10.75 -12.36 33.76
C ASN A 65 -10.42 -13.53 34.70
N ASN A 66 -10.96 -14.72 34.47
CA ASN A 66 -10.72 -15.95 35.22
C ASN A 66 -9.58 -16.80 34.66
N GLN A 67 -8.70 -16.23 33.80
CA GLN A 67 -7.58 -16.91 33.14
C GLN A 67 -8.00 -18.03 32.14
N THR A 68 -9.27 -18.11 31.75
CA THR A 68 -9.72 -19.04 30.73
C THR A 68 -9.18 -18.61 29.38
N LEU A 69 -8.52 -19.51 28.64
CA LEU A 69 -8.01 -19.28 27.30
C LEU A 69 -9.16 -19.04 26.29
N LEU A 70 -9.09 -17.93 25.58
CA LEU A 70 -10.01 -17.59 24.50
C LEU A 70 -9.40 -17.81 23.12
N GLY A 71 -8.09 -17.69 23.04
CA GLY A 71 -7.33 -17.80 21.80
C GLY A 71 -5.91 -17.34 22.03
N VAL A 72 -5.19 -17.21 20.92
CA VAL A 72 -3.81 -16.69 20.90
C VAL A 72 -3.70 -15.60 19.87
N ILE A 73 -2.81 -14.64 20.11
CA ILE A 73 -2.42 -13.65 19.11
C ILE A 73 -0.94 -13.82 18.83
N THR A 74 -0.58 -13.96 17.57
CA THR A 74 0.81 -14.12 17.14
C THR A 74 1.39 -12.80 16.64
N ARG A 75 2.73 -12.72 16.59
CA ARG A 75 3.43 -11.58 15.98
C ARG A 75 2.96 -11.34 14.55
N ARG A 76 2.72 -12.40 13.80
CA ARG A 76 2.21 -12.32 12.42
C ARG A 76 0.83 -11.68 12.35
N ASP A 77 -0.10 -12.06 13.23
CA ASP A 77 -1.46 -11.46 13.25
C ASP A 77 -1.40 -9.96 13.52
N VAL A 78 -0.52 -9.55 14.44
CA VAL A 78 -0.31 -8.14 14.76
C VAL A 78 0.29 -7.39 13.56
N MET A 79 1.32 -7.95 12.92
CA MET A 79 1.96 -7.34 11.76
C MET A 79 1.02 -7.25 10.57
N ASP A 80 0.25 -8.30 10.28
CA ASP A 80 -0.77 -8.30 9.22
C ASP A 80 -1.84 -7.23 9.45
N ARG A 81 -2.20 -6.96 10.70
CA ARG A 81 -3.19 -5.94 11.03
C ARG A 81 -2.63 -4.53 10.94
N ILE A 82 -1.43 -4.31 11.47
CA ILE A 82 -0.75 -3.01 11.41
C ILE A 82 -0.48 -2.62 9.96
N SER A 83 0.04 -3.54 9.16
CA SER A 83 0.29 -3.29 7.74
C SER A 83 -0.99 -2.91 6.98
N LYS A 84 -2.09 -3.67 7.19
CA LYS A 84 -3.39 -3.35 6.58
C LYS A 84 -3.92 -1.98 6.98
N VAL A 85 -3.76 -1.58 8.25
CA VAL A 85 -4.21 -0.26 8.73
C VAL A 85 -3.33 0.86 8.19
N GLN A 86 -2.02 0.68 8.19
CA GLN A 86 -1.10 1.69 7.65
C GLN A 86 -1.21 1.86 6.14
N PHE A 87 -1.35 0.75 5.39
CA PHE A 87 -1.48 0.80 3.93
C PHE A 87 -2.89 1.19 3.46
N SER A 88 -3.94 0.98 4.26
CA SER A 88 -5.31 1.39 3.90
C SER A 88 -5.64 2.84 4.27
N SER A 89 -4.84 3.49 5.11
CA SER A 89 -5.09 4.86 5.56
C SER A 89 -4.27 5.94 4.83
N LEU A 90 -3.18 5.56 4.18
CA LEU A 90 -2.37 6.48 3.39
C LEU A 90 -2.69 6.30 1.91
N PRO A 91 -3.04 7.38 1.20
CA PRO A 91 -3.25 7.30 -0.23
C PRO A 91 -1.94 6.85 -0.91
N THR A 92 -2.06 5.94 -1.86
CA THR A 92 -0.92 5.53 -2.69
C THR A 92 -0.39 6.73 -3.49
N PHE A 93 0.86 6.66 -3.95
CA PHE A 93 1.43 7.69 -4.83
C PHE A 93 0.50 8.00 -6.01
N SER A 94 -0.04 6.97 -6.63
CA SER A 94 -1.00 7.07 -7.73
C SER A 94 -2.29 7.81 -7.33
N GLU A 95 -2.83 7.57 -6.13
CA GLU A 95 -4.01 8.29 -5.62
C GLU A 95 -3.69 9.74 -5.30
N GLN A 96 -2.55 10.03 -4.69
CA GLN A 96 -2.09 11.39 -4.41
C GLN A 96 -1.97 12.21 -5.70
N ILE A 97 -1.35 11.67 -6.74
CA ILE A 97 -1.25 12.32 -8.05
C ILE A 97 -2.66 12.55 -8.63
N GLY A 98 -3.55 11.54 -8.56
CA GLY A 98 -4.91 11.66 -9.08
C GLY A 98 -5.73 12.77 -8.44
N GLN A 99 -5.54 13.03 -7.14
CA GLN A 99 -6.23 14.11 -6.40
C GLN A 99 -5.77 15.52 -6.81
N LYS A 100 -4.57 15.64 -7.37
CA LYS A 100 -3.98 16.92 -7.78
C LYS A 100 -4.28 17.31 -9.23
N ILE A 101 -4.90 16.41 -10.00
CA ILE A 101 -5.28 16.68 -11.39
C ILE A 101 -6.63 17.39 -11.40
N GLN A 102 -6.63 18.65 -11.74
CA GLN A 102 -7.82 19.47 -11.93
C GLN A 102 -8.34 19.31 -13.35
N THR A 103 -9.65 19.40 -13.54
CA THR A 103 -10.29 19.34 -14.86
C THR A 103 -10.93 20.71 -15.12
N GLU A 104 -10.53 21.35 -16.20
CA GLU A 104 -11.12 22.60 -16.66
C GLU A 104 -11.62 22.44 -18.09
N ASN A 105 -12.94 22.51 -18.26
CA ASN A 105 -13.61 22.35 -19.57
C ASN A 105 -13.12 21.09 -20.34
N ASP A 106 -12.22 21.26 -21.31
CA ASP A 106 -11.72 20.26 -22.23
C ASP A 106 -10.24 19.88 -21.99
N HIS A 107 -9.60 20.46 -20.98
CA HIS A 107 -8.21 20.18 -20.60
C HIS A 107 -8.04 19.86 -19.13
N TYR A 108 -6.84 19.40 -18.75
CA TYR A 108 -6.46 19.10 -17.38
C TYR A 108 -5.34 20.03 -16.95
N GLN A 109 -5.31 20.34 -15.65
CA GLN A 109 -4.23 21.10 -15.03
C GLN A 109 -3.59 20.29 -13.91
N PHE A 110 -2.29 20.44 -13.77
CA PHE A 110 -1.50 19.78 -12.75
C PHE A 110 -0.38 20.71 -12.28
N THR A 111 -0.36 21.02 -10.98
CA THR A 111 0.68 21.85 -10.37
C THR A 111 1.79 20.98 -9.83
N VAL A 112 3.03 21.33 -10.13
CA VAL A 112 4.23 20.63 -9.68
C VAL A 112 4.58 21.00 -8.25
N GLU A 113 4.67 20.00 -7.38
CA GLU A 113 5.04 20.18 -5.97
C GLU A 113 6.47 19.71 -5.68
N PRO A 114 7.11 20.20 -4.59
CA PRO A 114 8.48 19.82 -4.23
C PRO A 114 8.71 18.32 -4.10
N SER A 115 7.70 17.55 -3.63
CA SER A 115 7.75 16.10 -3.47
C SER A 115 7.81 15.31 -4.79
N MET A 116 7.60 15.99 -5.92
CA MET A 116 7.55 15.41 -7.26
C MET A 116 8.83 15.62 -8.05
N LEU A 117 9.80 16.31 -7.47
CA LEU A 117 11.05 16.64 -8.15
C LEU A 117 12.11 15.54 -7.97
N GLU A 118 12.96 15.42 -8.97
CA GLU A 118 14.23 14.72 -8.85
C GLU A 118 15.26 15.57 -8.07
N LYS A 119 16.39 14.97 -7.70
CA LYS A 119 17.49 15.68 -7.05
C LYS A 119 18.02 16.88 -7.86
N SER A 120 17.82 16.87 -9.16
CA SER A 120 18.16 17.93 -10.11
C SER A 120 17.25 19.16 -10.00
N GLY A 121 16.15 19.09 -9.24
CA GLY A 121 15.17 20.17 -9.09
C GLY A 121 14.12 20.22 -10.21
N VAL A 122 14.10 19.24 -11.12
CA VAL A 122 13.09 19.13 -12.19
C VAL A 122 12.06 18.06 -11.87
N LEU A 123 10.87 18.18 -12.48
CA LEU A 123 9.80 17.20 -12.33
C LEU A 123 10.27 15.81 -12.76
N ALA A 124 10.08 14.82 -11.91
CA ALA A 124 10.41 13.44 -12.22
C ALA A 124 9.55 12.89 -13.36
N ASN A 125 10.19 12.29 -14.36
CA ASN A 125 9.51 11.73 -15.53
C ASN A 125 8.41 10.73 -15.15
N GLY A 126 8.62 9.95 -14.09
CA GLY A 126 7.63 9.00 -13.57
C GLY A 126 6.34 9.66 -13.08
N VAL A 127 6.42 10.86 -12.51
CA VAL A 127 5.23 11.64 -12.11
C VAL A 127 4.42 12.04 -13.34
N MET A 128 5.07 12.57 -14.37
CA MET A 128 4.40 12.95 -15.61
C MET A 128 3.69 11.75 -16.25
N ILE A 129 4.34 10.60 -16.30
CA ILE A 129 3.74 9.36 -16.81
C ILE A 129 2.49 9.00 -15.98
N GLU A 130 2.56 9.05 -14.65
CA GLU A 130 1.42 8.72 -13.78
C GLU A 130 0.25 9.69 -13.99
N VAL A 131 0.52 10.99 -14.17
CA VAL A 131 -0.49 11.99 -14.51
C VAL A 131 -1.23 11.61 -15.80
N LEU A 132 -0.50 11.29 -16.87
CA LEU A 132 -1.09 10.87 -18.14
C LEU A 132 -1.91 9.60 -18.01
N MET A 133 -1.44 8.61 -17.23
CA MET A 133 -2.15 7.37 -16.97
C MET A 133 -3.48 7.60 -16.21
N LYS A 134 -3.50 8.54 -15.27
CA LYS A 134 -4.74 8.94 -14.57
C LYS A 134 -5.73 9.60 -15.50
N ILE A 135 -5.26 10.50 -16.35
CA ILE A 135 -6.12 11.19 -17.33
C ILE A 135 -6.71 10.19 -18.33
N VAL A 136 -5.91 9.24 -18.87
CA VAL A 136 -6.40 8.17 -19.74
C VAL A 136 -7.52 7.37 -19.08
N ARG A 137 -7.33 6.94 -17.82
CA ARG A 137 -8.36 6.19 -17.08
C ARG A 137 -9.63 7.01 -16.88
N LYS A 138 -9.49 8.33 -16.63
CA LYS A 138 -10.63 9.25 -16.49
C LYS A 138 -11.37 9.45 -17.81
N LEU A 139 -10.65 9.62 -18.93
CA LEU A 139 -11.24 9.72 -20.27
C LEU A 139 -12.00 8.45 -20.67
N MET A 140 -11.52 7.29 -20.22
CA MET A 140 -12.06 5.99 -20.59
C MET A 140 -12.99 5.38 -19.51
N GLN A 141 -13.34 6.11 -18.43
CA GLN A 141 -14.14 5.60 -17.30
C GLN A 141 -15.51 5.05 -17.69
N ASN A 142 -16.12 5.60 -18.74
CA ASN A 142 -17.45 5.19 -19.22
C ASN A 142 -17.41 3.89 -20.06
N ILE A 143 -16.26 3.29 -20.28
CA ILE A 143 -16.13 2.09 -21.11
C ILE A 143 -16.45 0.82 -20.32
N GLY A 144 -16.37 0.86 -18.97
CA GLY A 144 -16.74 -0.25 -18.07
C GLY A 144 -15.95 -1.55 -18.26
N ARG A 145 -14.76 -1.48 -18.91
CA ARG A 145 -13.92 -2.62 -19.26
C ARG A 145 -12.50 -2.44 -18.72
N ASN A 146 -11.78 -3.54 -18.58
CA ASN A 146 -10.38 -3.49 -18.21
C ASN A 146 -9.55 -2.86 -19.31
N LEU A 147 -8.86 -1.76 -18.96
CA LEU A 147 -7.96 -1.04 -19.85
C LEU A 147 -6.54 -1.54 -19.64
N ILE A 148 -5.89 -1.95 -20.71
CA ILE A 148 -4.48 -2.32 -20.73
C ILE A 148 -3.73 -1.31 -21.60
N ILE A 149 -2.71 -0.68 -21.04
CA ILE A 149 -1.83 0.18 -21.81
C ILE A 149 -0.87 -0.73 -22.56
N GLU A 150 -0.93 -0.69 -23.90
CA GLU A 150 -0.03 -1.46 -24.76
C GLU A 150 1.24 -0.70 -25.06
N GLN A 151 1.13 0.61 -25.21
CA GLN A 151 2.28 1.44 -25.55
C GLN A 151 2.10 2.85 -24.96
N LEU A 152 3.17 3.40 -24.47
CA LEU A 152 3.32 4.80 -24.10
C LEU A 152 4.61 5.32 -24.76
N ILE A 153 4.48 6.36 -25.56
CA ILE A 153 5.61 7.12 -26.10
C ILE A 153 5.49 8.52 -25.53
N ILE A 154 6.54 9.04 -24.92
CA ILE A 154 6.60 10.42 -24.45
C ILE A 154 7.91 11.07 -24.87
N ASN A 155 7.81 12.29 -25.36
CA ASN A 155 8.94 13.13 -25.70
C ASN A 155 8.93 14.33 -24.74
N PHE A 156 9.90 14.39 -23.86
CA PHE A 156 10.13 15.53 -22.98
C PHE A 156 10.94 16.56 -23.76
N LEU A 157 10.39 17.76 -23.92
CA LEU A 157 10.99 18.82 -24.72
C LEU A 157 11.68 19.86 -23.85
N GLN A 158 11.16 20.07 -22.63
CA GLN A 158 11.69 21.03 -21.68
C GLN A 158 11.55 20.52 -20.26
N ALA A 159 12.45 21.01 -19.40
CA ALA A 159 12.40 20.77 -17.97
C ALA A 159 11.25 21.56 -17.33
N VAL A 160 10.55 20.96 -16.40
CA VAL A 160 9.46 21.54 -15.63
C VAL A 160 9.92 21.64 -14.18
N GLN A 161 9.66 22.75 -13.50
CA GLN A 161 10.16 23.06 -12.16
C GLN A 161 9.02 23.06 -11.12
N VAL A 162 9.39 23.29 -9.87
CA VAL A 162 8.40 23.45 -8.79
C VAL A 162 7.51 24.67 -9.07
N ASP A 163 6.26 24.57 -8.64
CA ASP A 163 5.19 25.57 -8.80
C ASP A 163 4.72 25.81 -10.24
N ASP A 164 5.35 25.17 -11.24
CA ASP A 164 4.85 25.20 -12.61
C ASP A 164 3.46 24.55 -12.70
N VAL A 165 2.57 25.17 -13.47
CA VAL A 165 1.23 24.67 -13.75
C VAL A 165 1.20 24.13 -15.17
N ILE A 166 1.17 22.82 -15.31
CA ILE A 166 1.12 22.13 -16.61
C ILE A 166 -0.31 22.02 -17.09
N ARG A 167 -0.62 22.56 -18.24
CA ARG A 167 -1.85 22.34 -18.96
C ARG A 167 -1.71 21.14 -19.87
N ILE A 168 -2.63 20.18 -19.79
CA ILE A 168 -2.59 18.91 -20.49
C ILE A 168 -3.83 18.77 -21.36
N GLU A 169 -3.63 18.69 -22.65
CA GLU A 169 -4.66 18.59 -23.66
C GLU A 169 -4.67 17.18 -24.27
N PRO A 170 -5.62 16.32 -23.90
CA PRO A 170 -5.78 15.02 -24.53
C PRO A 170 -6.55 15.13 -25.84
N GLN A 171 -6.13 14.41 -26.86
CA GLN A 171 -6.82 14.25 -28.11
C GLN A 171 -7.06 12.78 -28.41
N LEU A 172 -8.34 12.37 -28.43
CA LEU A 172 -8.71 11.01 -28.83
C LEU A 172 -8.59 10.89 -30.35
N VAL A 173 -7.47 10.34 -30.83
CA VAL A 173 -7.14 10.21 -32.26
C VAL A 173 -7.98 9.11 -32.90
N ARG A 174 -8.11 7.97 -32.23
CA ARG A 174 -8.84 6.81 -32.74
C ARG A 174 -9.45 6.02 -31.60
N ARG A 175 -10.68 5.53 -31.81
CA ARG A 175 -11.32 4.59 -30.90
C ARG A 175 -12.01 3.49 -31.70
N THR A 176 -11.81 2.25 -31.28
CA THR A 176 -12.52 1.06 -31.77
C THR A 176 -13.15 0.32 -30.58
N ARG A 177 -13.78 -0.82 -30.83
CA ARG A 177 -14.32 -1.67 -29.75
C ARG A 177 -13.21 -2.28 -28.87
N ARG A 178 -11.99 -2.44 -29.39
CA ARG A 178 -10.89 -3.16 -28.72
C ARG A 178 -9.65 -2.30 -28.48
N SER A 179 -9.61 -1.09 -28.97
CA SER A 179 -8.43 -0.22 -28.80
C SER A 179 -8.79 1.25 -28.86
N ALA A 180 -7.94 2.07 -28.24
CA ALA A 180 -7.97 3.52 -28.40
C ALA A 180 -6.54 4.05 -28.53
N LEU A 181 -6.42 5.16 -29.23
CA LEU A 181 -5.18 5.93 -29.38
C LEU A 181 -5.46 7.35 -28.91
N VAL A 182 -4.69 7.81 -27.94
CA VAL A 182 -4.83 9.14 -27.36
C VAL A 182 -3.49 9.86 -27.44
N ASP A 183 -3.49 11.03 -28.08
CA ASP A 183 -2.36 11.95 -28.06
C ASP A 183 -2.52 12.97 -26.94
N PHE A 184 -1.40 13.43 -26.41
CA PHE A 184 -1.34 14.45 -25.37
C PHE A 184 -0.36 15.54 -25.77
N SER A 185 -0.79 16.78 -25.61
CA SER A 185 0.08 17.96 -25.66
C SER A 185 0.11 18.59 -24.29
N LEU A 186 1.31 18.81 -23.75
CA LEU A 186 1.54 19.35 -22.42
C LEU A 186 2.22 20.72 -22.54
N TYR A 187 1.63 21.72 -21.92
CA TYR A 187 2.07 23.10 -22.01
C TYR A 187 2.37 23.69 -20.65
N LEU A 188 3.41 24.52 -20.60
CA LEU A 188 3.64 25.49 -19.55
C LEU A 188 3.34 26.85 -20.17
N ASP A 189 2.29 27.50 -19.71
CA ASP A 189 1.69 28.66 -20.38
C ASP A 189 1.34 28.36 -21.85
N LEU A 190 2.07 28.96 -22.79
CA LEU A 190 1.92 28.72 -24.23
C LEU A 190 3.02 27.82 -24.82
N GLN A 191 3.96 27.39 -24.00
CA GLN A 191 5.13 26.65 -24.46
C GLN A 191 4.91 25.14 -24.32
N LEU A 192 5.11 24.41 -25.42
CA LEU A 192 5.00 22.95 -25.41
C LEU A 192 6.20 22.35 -24.67
N VAL A 193 5.94 21.66 -23.55
CA VAL A 193 6.97 21.03 -22.70
C VAL A 193 7.09 19.53 -22.88
N ALA A 194 6.01 18.86 -23.33
CA ALA A 194 6.06 17.45 -23.68
C ALA A 194 4.95 17.07 -24.67
N LYS A 195 5.19 15.99 -25.42
CA LYS A 195 4.18 15.29 -26.22
C LYS A 195 4.16 13.82 -25.87
N ALA A 196 2.98 13.23 -25.81
CA ALA A 196 2.85 11.79 -25.58
C ALA A 196 1.77 11.17 -26.46
N THR A 197 1.96 9.90 -26.80
CA THR A 197 0.96 9.05 -27.48
C THR A 197 0.78 7.77 -26.66
N ILE A 198 -0.48 7.44 -26.36
CA ILE A 198 -0.83 6.25 -25.59
C ILE A 198 -1.75 5.36 -26.39
N THR A 199 -1.33 4.10 -26.59
CA THR A 199 -2.16 3.05 -27.18
C THR A 199 -2.75 2.18 -26.06
N ILE A 200 -4.06 2.00 -26.12
CA ILE A 200 -4.85 1.33 -25.09
C ILE A 200 -5.57 0.15 -25.73
N LYS A 201 -5.46 -1.02 -25.10
CA LYS A 201 -6.29 -2.18 -25.41
C LYS A 201 -7.49 -2.21 -24.45
N ILE A 202 -8.65 -2.48 -24.99
CA ILE A 202 -9.95 -2.57 -24.30
C ILE A 202 -10.38 -4.03 -24.33
N ASN A 203 -10.36 -4.69 -23.15
CA ASN A 203 -10.77 -6.11 -23.00
C ASN A 203 -12.22 -6.25 -22.54
#